data_d354a21463dc52bf402725ec18ab9268
#
_entry.id   d354a21463dc52bf402725ec18ab9268
#
_cell.length_a   1.000
_cell.length_b   1.000
_cell.length_c   1.000
_cell.angle_alpha   90.00
_cell.angle_beta   90.00
_cell.angle_gamma   90.00
#
_symmetry.space_group_name_H-M   'P 1'
#
loop_
_entity.id
_entity.type
_entity.pdbx_description
1 polymer ?
#
loop_
_entity_poly.entity_id
_entity_poly.type
_entity_poly.pdbx_seq_one_letter_code
_entity_poly.pdbx_strand_id
1 'polypeptide(L)'
;GYNVGILENDYGAVNVDMMLLQDLMGPNCHAEMVAGGCGEDCHKRRFKTKLIAMGMSGYDRVIVEPSGIFDVDEFFDTLHEEPLDRWYEVGSIIAIVDAKLDTDMSRQSRYVLASEIANCGALVMSKTSGVSEDEISHTKEFVNKTLEEFQCRRRFDGDVITKDWELFGSEDYEKFISVGYKLNDF
;
A
#
# COMPACT_ATOMS: atom_id res chain seq x y z
N GLY A 1 14.78 -18.85 -0.46
CA GLY A 1 14.02 -17.64 -0.68
C GLY A 1 12.64 -17.77 -0.05
N TYR A 2 11.91 -16.68 0.07
CA TYR A 2 10.53 -16.70 0.58
C TYR A 2 9.57 -17.23 -0.47
N ASN A 3 8.50 -17.89 -0.01
CA ASN A 3 7.31 -18.18 -0.79
C ASN A 3 6.34 -16.99 -0.64
N VAL A 4 6.10 -16.26 -1.72
CA VAL A 4 5.39 -14.97 -1.69
C VAL A 4 4.05 -15.10 -2.41
N GLY A 5 2.99 -14.66 -1.73
CA GLY A 5 1.69 -14.40 -2.35
C GLY A 5 1.54 -12.90 -2.65
N ILE A 6 0.97 -12.55 -3.79
CA ILE A 6 0.55 -11.19 -4.13
C ILE A 6 -0.96 -11.19 -4.20
N LEU A 7 -1.60 -10.29 -3.49
CA LEU A 7 -3.06 -10.11 -3.50
C LEU A 7 -3.38 -8.72 -4.03
N GLU A 8 -3.89 -8.67 -5.24
CA GLU A 8 -4.43 -7.46 -5.83
C GLU A 8 -5.90 -7.30 -5.48
N ASN A 9 -6.24 -6.15 -5.00
CA ASN A 9 -7.57 -5.79 -4.60
C ASN A 9 -8.11 -4.68 -5.51
N ASP A 10 -8.55 -5.06 -6.72
CA ASP A 10 -9.01 -4.13 -7.75
C ASP A 10 -10.53 -4.19 -7.94
N TYR A 11 -11.14 -3.01 -8.12
CA TYR A 11 -12.55 -2.87 -8.48
C TYR A 11 -12.77 -2.92 -10.00
N GLY A 12 -11.72 -2.97 -10.79
CA GLY A 12 -11.76 -2.99 -12.25
C GLY A 12 -12.34 -4.28 -12.84
N ALA A 13 -12.93 -4.17 -14.01
CA ALA A 13 -13.41 -5.33 -14.78
C ALA A 13 -12.28 -6.06 -15.52
N VAL A 14 -11.16 -5.39 -15.75
CA VAL A 14 -9.97 -5.92 -16.43
C VAL A 14 -8.76 -5.58 -15.57
N ASN A 15 -8.09 -6.60 -15.09
CA ASN A 15 -6.89 -6.41 -14.30
C ASN A 15 -5.66 -6.38 -15.21
N VAL A 16 -5.14 -5.20 -15.44
CA VAL A 16 -3.92 -4.97 -16.23
C VAL A 16 -2.69 -5.37 -15.42
N ASP A 17 -2.72 -5.18 -14.10
CA ASP A 17 -1.60 -5.40 -13.21
C ASP A 17 -1.26 -6.89 -13.11
N MET A 18 -2.28 -7.76 -13.05
CA MET A 18 -2.09 -9.21 -13.16
C MET A 18 -1.37 -9.63 -14.43
N MET A 19 -1.62 -8.95 -15.57
CA MET A 19 -0.91 -9.24 -16.81
C MET A 19 0.58 -8.85 -16.71
N LEU A 20 0.88 -7.74 -16.05
CA LEU A 20 2.27 -7.30 -15.82
C LEU A 20 3.02 -8.21 -14.85
N LEU A 21 2.31 -8.81 -13.90
CA LEU A 21 2.89 -9.72 -12.92
C LEU A 21 3.14 -11.13 -13.46
N GLN A 22 2.58 -11.51 -14.62
CA GLN A 22 2.69 -12.88 -15.16
C GLN A 22 4.15 -13.36 -15.29
N ASP A 23 5.04 -12.48 -15.69
CA ASP A 23 6.46 -12.82 -15.88
C ASP A 23 7.21 -13.06 -14.54
N LEU A 24 6.64 -12.60 -13.43
CA LEU A 24 7.16 -12.78 -12.07
C LEU A 24 6.63 -14.06 -11.42
N MET A 25 5.57 -14.67 -11.96
CA MET A 25 4.98 -15.89 -11.39
C MET A 25 5.90 -17.09 -11.56
N GLY A 26 5.94 -17.92 -10.54
CA GLY A 26 6.80 -19.09 -10.51
C GLY A 26 6.55 -19.96 -9.29
N PRO A 27 7.38 -20.95 -9.03
CA PRO A 27 7.15 -21.89 -7.93
C PRO A 27 7.13 -21.25 -6.54
N ASN A 28 7.71 -20.05 -6.38
CA ASN A 28 7.78 -19.34 -5.11
C ASN A 28 7.10 -17.96 -5.14
N CYS A 29 6.36 -17.65 -6.21
CA CYS A 29 5.63 -16.39 -6.33
C CYS A 29 4.30 -16.62 -7.05
N HIS A 30 3.20 -16.35 -6.38
CA HIS A 30 1.85 -16.52 -6.91
C HIS A 30 1.04 -15.24 -6.68
N ALA A 31 0.23 -14.87 -7.66
CA ALA A 31 -0.69 -13.75 -7.53
C ALA A 31 -2.15 -14.23 -7.53
N GLU A 32 -2.93 -13.60 -6.69
CA GLU A 32 -4.38 -13.75 -6.57
C GLU A 32 -5.04 -12.39 -6.69
N MET A 33 -6.27 -12.38 -7.13
CA MET A 33 -7.02 -11.15 -7.35
C MET A 33 -8.37 -11.19 -6.64
N VAL A 34 -8.75 -10.06 -6.08
CA VAL A 34 -10.13 -9.77 -5.68
C VAL A 34 -10.73 -8.86 -6.73
N ALA A 35 -11.49 -9.42 -7.66
CA ALA A 35 -12.13 -8.65 -8.72
C ALA A 35 -13.60 -8.42 -8.39
N GLY A 36 -14.06 -7.22 -8.66
CA GLY A 36 -15.46 -6.81 -8.72
C GLY A 36 -16.32 -7.24 -7.54
N GLY A 37 -17.48 -6.70 -7.41
CA GLY A 37 -18.45 -7.11 -6.40
C GLY A 37 -19.78 -6.41 -6.64
N CYS A 38 -20.86 -6.96 -6.11
CA CYS A 38 -22.17 -6.35 -6.14
C CYS A 38 -22.34 -5.23 -5.10
N GLY A 39 -21.24 -4.83 -4.41
CA GLY A 39 -21.20 -3.80 -3.38
C GLY A 39 -20.02 -4.00 -2.43
N GLU A 40 -19.82 -3.03 -1.54
CA GLU A 40 -18.72 -2.93 -0.58
C GLU A 40 -18.63 -4.17 0.33
N ASP A 41 -19.71 -4.58 0.96
CA ASP A 41 -19.77 -5.78 1.83
C ASP A 41 -19.38 -7.06 1.08
N CYS A 42 -19.73 -7.16 -0.20
CA CYS A 42 -19.40 -8.31 -1.02
C CYS A 42 -17.90 -8.35 -1.30
N HIS A 43 -17.30 -7.19 -1.56
CA HIS A 43 -15.89 -7.05 -1.82
C HIS A 43 -15.05 -7.39 -0.57
N LYS A 44 -15.39 -6.83 0.58
CA LYS A 44 -14.76 -7.15 1.88
C LYS A 44 -14.75 -8.66 2.16
N ARG A 45 -15.91 -9.31 1.99
CA ARG A 45 -16.02 -10.76 2.21
C ARG A 45 -15.16 -11.56 1.25
N ARG A 46 -15.04 -11.15 -0.03
CA ARG A 46 -14.16 -11.81 -1.00
C ARG A 46 -12.70 -11.62 -0.63
N PHE A 47 -12.31 -10.42 -0.24
CA PHE A 47 -10.97 -10.10 0.24
C PHE A 47 -10.59 -10.99 1.42
N LYS A 48 -11.43 -11.05 2.46
CA LYS A 48 -11.23 -11.96 3.60
C LYS A 48 -11.09 -13.42 3.18
N THR A 49 -11.96 -13.89 2.28
CA THR A 49 -11.92 -15.27 1.78
C THR A 49 -10.61 -15.57 1.06
N LYS A 50 -10.11 -14.63 0.26
CA LYS A 50 -8.80 -14.78 -0.42
C LYS A 50 -7.66 -14.84 0.57
N LEU A 51 -7.63 -13.98 1.58
CA LEU A 51 -6.62 -14.03 2.64
C LEU A 51 -6.64 -15.36 3.39
N ILE A 52 -7.83 -15.89 3.68
CA ILE A 52 -7.95 -17.23 4.30
C ILE A 52 -7.35 -18.31 3.40
N ALA A 53 -7.68 -18.32 2.11
CA ALA A 53 -7.13 -19.28 1.16
C ALA A 53 -5.60 -19.17 1.04
N MET A 54 -5.06 -17.95 1.01
CA MET A 54 -3.63 -17.70 0.96
C MET A 54 -2.92 -18.14 2.25
N GLY A 55 -3.50 -17.91 3.42
CA GLY A 55 -2.99 -18.40 4.69
C GLY A 55 -2.90 -19.91 4.73
N MET A 56 -3.89 -20.62 4.17
CA MET A 56 -3.86 -22.09 4.04
C MET A 56 -2.83 -22.58 3.02
N SER A 57 -2.41 -21.76 2.08
CA SER A 57 -1.42 -22.12 1.05
C SER A 57 0.03 -22.08 1.56
N GLY A 58 0.25 -21.54 2.77
CA GLY A 58 1.57 -21.57 3.42
C GLY A 58 2.57 -20.59 2.83
N TYR A 59 2.12 -19.40 2.43
CA TYR A 59 3.03 -18.31 2.05
C TYR A 59 3.77 -17.77 3.27
N ASP A 60 5.06 -17.51 3.10
CA ASP A 60 5.87 -16.82 4.12
C ASP A 60 5.51 -15.35 4.22
N ARG A 61 5.10 -14.75 3.10
CA ARG A 61 4.68 -13.35 2.99
C ARG A 61 3.55 -13.19 2.01
N VAL A 62 2.64 -12.26 2.31
CA VAL A 62 1.61 -11.81 1.40
C VAL A 62 1.79 -10.30 1.20
N ILE A 63 1.95 -9.90 -0.05
CA ILE A 63 1.96 -8.49 -0.45
C ILE A 63 0.55 -8.16 -0.90
N VAL A 64 -0.06 -7.16 -0.28
CA VAL A 64 -1.39 -6.69 -0.64
C VAL A 64 -1.26 -5.34 -1.35
N GLU A 65 -1.79 -5.26 -2.56
CA GLU A 65 -2.00 -4.00 -3.25
C GLU A 65 -3.48 -3.63 -3.15
N PRO A 66 -3.84 -2.64 -2.30
CA PRO A 66 -5.22 -2.20 -2.19
C PRO A 66 -5.60 -1.29 -3.36
N SER A 67 -6.89 -1.21 -3.69
CA SER A 67 -7.39 -0.22 -4.63
C SER A 67 -7.26 1.19 -4.05
N GLY A 68 -7.19 2.22 -4.92
CA GLY A 68 -7.03 3.62 -4.50
C GLY A 68 -8.24 4.23 -3.76
N ILE A 69 -9.27 3.44 -3.45
CA ILE A 69 -10.42 3.83 -2.60
C ILE A 69 -10.54 2.93 -1.37
N PHE A 70 -9.47 2.22 -1.05
CA PHE A 70 -9.43 1.25 0.03
C PHE A 70 -9.39 1.95 1.39
N ASP A 71 -10.22 1.48 2.32
CA ASP A 71 -10.19 1.93 3.69
C ASP A 71 -9.14 1.15 4.49
N VAL A 72 -8.11 1.85 4.95
CA VAL A 72 -7.01 1.24 5.69
C VAL A 72 -7.48 0.69 7.04
N ASP A 73 -8.40 1.35 7.70
CA ASP A 73 -8.96 0.90 8.98
C ASP A 73 -9.76 -0.39 8.80
N GLU A 74 -10.54 -0.49 7.72
CA GLU A 74 -11.27 -1.70 7.36
C GLU A 74 -10.35 -2.88 7.08
N PHE A 75 -9.17 -2.62 6.52
CA PHE A 75 -8.15 -3.65 6.32
C PHE A 75 -7.63 -4.19 7.65
N PHE A 76 -7.28 -3.31 8.59
CA PHE A 76 -6.85 -3.73 9.92
C PHE A 76 -7.95 -4.50 10.67
N ASP A 77 -9.19 -4.02 10.62
CA ASP A 77 -10.34 -4.70 11.20
C ASP A 77 -10.49 -6.11 10.64
N THR A 78 -10.36 -6.26 9.32
CA THR A 78 -10.43 -7.56 8.66
C THR A 78 -9.32 -8.50 9.14
N LEU A 79 -8.10 -8.02 9.33
CA LEU A 79 -6.98 -8.83 9.83
C LEU A 79 -7.14 -9.25 11.29
N HIS A 80 -7.85 -8.45 12.09
CA HIS A 80 -8.16 -8.80 13.49
C HIS A 80 -9.33 -9.78 13.64
N GLU A 81 -10.03 -10.12 12.55
CA GLU A 81 -11.08 -11.13 12.58
C GLU A 81 -10.52 -12.56 12.50
N GLU A 82 -11.13 -13.51 13.25
CA GLU A 82 -10.79 -14.93 13.12
C GLU A 82 -11.06 -15.47 11.69
N PRO A 83 -10.18 -16.31 11.12
CA PRO A 83 -8.95 -16.86 11.67
C PRO A 83 -7.70 -16.04 11.33
N LEU A 84 -7.85 -14.88 10.67
CA LEU A 84 -6.73 -14.11 10.11
C LEU A 84 -5.81 -13.56 11.21
N ASP A 85 -6.38 -13.20 12.36
CA ASP A 85 -5.67 -12.74 13.56
C ASP A 85 -4.59 -13.69 14.08
N ARG A 86 -4.72 -14.98 13.75
CA ARG A 86 -3.77 -16.04 14.15
C ARG A 86 -2.78 -16.40 13.06
N TRP A 87 -3.06 -16.01 11.82
CA TRP A 87 -2.29 -16.45 10.65
C TRP A 87 -1.43 -15.34 10.06
N TYR A 88 -1.82 -14.09 10.30
CA TYR A 88 -1.17 -12.93 9.73
C TYR A 88 -0.66 -11.96 10.79
N GLU A 89 0.49 -11.42 10.51
CA GLU A 89 1.05 -10.27 11.21
C GLU A 89 1.32 -9.19 10.17
N VAL A 90 0.92 -7.95 10.49
CA VAL A 90 1.21 -6.82 9.62
C VAL A 90 2.70 -6.54 9.64
N GLY A 91 3.33 -6.63 8.48
CA GLY A 91 4.75 -6.34 8.32
C GLY A 91 4.98 -4.87 8.05
N SER A 92 5.20 -4.52 6.79
CA SER A 92 5.47 -3.14 6.38
C SER A 92 4.30 -2.56 5.60
N ILE A 93 3.99 -1.28 5.87
CA ILE A 93 3.06 -0.49 5.08
C ILE A 93 3.87 0.57 4.35
N ILE A 94 3.75 0.59 3.03
CA ILE A 94 4.44 1.52 2.14
C ILE A 94 3.38 2.31 1.39
N ALA A 95 3.43 3.64 1.50
CA ALA A 95 2.61 4.53 0.70
C ALA A 95 3.40 5.02 -0.51
N ILE A 96 2.75 5.07 -1.67
CA ILE A 96 3.35 5.54 -2.91
C ILE A 96 2.62 6.80 -3.35
N VAL A 97 3.37 7.89 -3.54
CA VAL A 97 2.83 9.19 -3.94
C VAL A 97 3.56 9.68 -5.18
N ASP A 98 2.83 10.21 -6.16
CA ASP A 98 3.42 10.83 -7.34
C ASP A 98 4.28 12.04 -6.93
N ALA A 99 5.52 12.11 -7.40
CA ALA A 99 6.43 13.22 -7.10
C ALA A 99 5.89 14.58 -7.59
N LYS A 100 5.01 14.56 -8.60
CA LYS A 100 4.28 15.72 -9.13
C LYS A 100 2.79 15.66 -8.76
N LEU A 101 2.51 15.32 -7.51
CA LEU A 101 1.14 15.29 -7.01
C LEU A 101 0.44 16.64 -7.25
N ASP A 102 -0.76 16.58 -7.82
CA ASP A 102 -1.59 17.77 -7.94
C ASP A 102 -2.00 18.27 -6.55
N THR A 103 -1.60 19.47 -6.20
CA THR A 103 -1.89 20.07 -4.90
C THR A 103 -3.24 20.80 -4.86
N ASP A 104 -3.92 20.98 -6.01
CA ASP A 104 -5.28 21.53 -6.09
C ASP A 104 -6.34 20.46 -5.85
N MET A 105 -6.24 19.79 -4.72
CA MET A 105 -7.15 18.73 -4.33
C MET A 105 -8.32 19.24 -3.50
N SER A 106 -9.49 18.62 -3.70
CA SER A 106 -10.63 18.81 -2.81
C SER A 106 -10.28 18.38 -1.37
N ARG A 107 -11.00 18.92 -0.38
CA ARG A 107 -10.80 18.50 1.02
C ARG A 107 -11.03 16.99 1.20
N GLN A 108 -11.99 16.42 0.45
CA GLN A 108 -12.28 14.99 0.49
C GLN A 108 -11.10 14.16 -0.05
N SER A 109 -10.51 14.58 -1.18
CA SER A 109 -9.33 13.91 -1.75
C SER A 109 -8.12 13.98 -0.81
N ARG A 110 -7.92 15.14 -0.14
CA ARG A 110 -6.87 15.29 0.87
C ARG A 110 -7.11 14.40 2.09
N TYR A 111 -8.37 14.20 2.50
CA TYR A 111 -8.71 13.28 3.58
C TYR A 111 -8.32 11.83 3.21
N VAL A 112 -8.68 11.38 2.00
CA VAL A 112 -8.29 10.05 1.50
C VAL A 112 -6.77 9.90 1.49
N LEU A 113 -6.05 10.88 0.92
CA LEU A 113 -4.59 10.88 0.93
C LEU A 113 -4.03 10.77 2.36
N ALA A 114 -4.55 11.56 3.30
CA ALA A 114 -4.10 11.51 4.69
C ALA A 114 -4.34 10.13 5.32
N SER A 115 -5.52 9.53 5.13
CA SER A 115 -5.85 8.22 5.69
C SER A 115 -4.95 7.10 5.15
N GLU A 116 -4.63 7.14 3.86
CA GLU A 116 -3.77 6.13 3.22
C GLU A 116 -2.31 6.20 3.68
N ILE A 117 -1.80 7.41 3.94
CA ILE A 117 -0.40 7.59 4.30
C ILE A 117 -0.14 7.66 5.81
N ALA A 118 -1.16 7.85 6.63
CA ALA A 118 -1.02 8.05 8.07
C ALA A 118 -0.26 6.92 8.77
N ASN A 119 -0.54 5.69 8.39
CA ASN A 119 -0.01 4.49 9.05
C ASN A 119 1.23 3.90 8.37
N CYS A 120 1.71 4.46 7.25
CA CYS A 120 2.84 3.87 6.55
C CYS A 120 4.16 4.03 7.31
N GLY A 121 5.01 3.01 7.21
CA GLY A 121 6.37 3.02 7.74
C GLY A 121 7.30 3.84 6.85
N ALA A 122 7.07 3.83 5.54
CA ALA A 122 7.81 4.63 4.56
C ALA A 122 6.89 5.24 3.50
N LEU A 123 7.23 6.44 3.06
CA LEU A 123 6.64 7.12 1.91
C LEU A 123 7.59 7.02 0.73
N VAL A 124 7.13 6.49 -0.39
CA VAL A 124 7.89 6.42 -1.64
C VAL A 124 7.32 7.42 -2.63
N MET A 125 8.15 8.29 -3.16
CA MET A 125 7.77 9.15 -4.27
C MET A 125 8.03 8.43 -5.59
N SER A 126 6.98 8.24 -6.36
CA SER A 126 7.04 7.64 -7.70
C SER A 126 7.27 8.72 -8.77
N LYS A 127 7.65 8.29 -9.97
CA LYS A 127 7.86 9.16 -11.15
C LYS A 127 8.84 10.31 -10.88
N THR A 128 9.89 10.02 -10.15
CA THR A 128 10.91 11.02 -9.78
C THR A 128 11.86 11.39 -10.92
N SER A 129 11.87 10.59 -12.00
CA SER A 129 12.72 10.87 -13.16
C SER A 129 12.40 12.24 -13.77
N GLY A 130 13.41 13.13 -13.84
CA GLY A 130 13.25 14.47 -14.36
C GLY A 130 12.47 15.46 -13.49
N VAL A 131 12.26 15.12 -12.21
CA VAL A 131 11.65 15.99 -11.21
C VAL A 131 12.77 16.71 -10.43
N SER A 132 12.63 18.01 -10.23
CA SER A 132 13.57 18.79 -9.45
C SER A 132 13.44 18.54 -7.94
N GLU A 133 14.52 18.82 -7.20
CA GLU A 133 14.48 18.73 -5.72
C GLU A 133 13.46 19.69 -5.11
N ASP A 134 13.21 20.83 -5.75
CA ASP A 134 12.20 21.80 -5.30
C ASP A 134 10.77 21.23 -5.46
N GLU A 135 10.47 20.57 -6.57
CA GLU A 135 9.18 19.91 -6.79
C GLU A 135 8.95 18.77 -5.78
N ILE A 136 9.99 17.94 -5.54
CA ILE A 136 9.95 16.88 -4.52
C ILE A 136 9.70 17.47 -3.13
N SER A 137 10.40 18.56 -2.79
CA SER A 137 10.24 19.24 -1.51
C SER A 137 8.85 19.85 -1.36
N HIS A 138 8.30 20.41 -2.43
CA HIS A 138 6.94 20.95 -2.47
C HIS A 138 5.88 19.87 -2.22
N THR A 139 5.99 18.72 -2.89
CA THR A 139 5.10 17.56 -2.68
C THR A 139 5.20 17.04 -1.24
N LYS A 140 6.41 16.92 -0.69
CA LYS A 140 6.61 16.51 0.70
C LYS A 140 5.97 17.49 1.70
N GLU A 141 6.12 18.79 1.45
CA GLU A 141 5.49 19.83 2.29
C GLU A 141 3.97 19.75 2.21
N PHE A 142 3.41 19.54 1.02
CA PHE A 142 1.97 19.39 0.82
C PHE A 142 1.42 18.17 1.57
N VAL A 143 2.11 17.01 1.48
CA VAL A 143 1.77 15.80 2.24
C VAL A 143 1.74 16.07 3.74
N ASN A 144 2.78 16.73 4.28
CA ASN A 144 2.84 17.06 5.70
C ASN A 144 1.73 18.04 6.14
N LYS A 145 1.43 19.04 5.33
CA LYS A 145 0.31 19.97 5.58
C LYS A 145 -1.04 19.27 5.55
N THR A 146 -1.20 18.32 4.63
CA THR A 146 -2.42 17.52 4.53
C THR A 146 -2.62 16.68 5.79
N LEU A 147 -1.59 16.02 6.28
CA LEU A 147 -1.66 15.28 7.55
C LEU A 147 -2.01 16.19 8.73
N GLU A 148 -1.44 17.40 8.78
CA GLU A 148 -1.73 18.38 9.81
C GLU A 148 -3.17 18.88 9.78
N GLU A 149 -3.72 19.11 8.57
CA GLU A 149 -5.12 19.53 8.39
C GLU A 149 -6.10 18.55 9.03
N PHE A 150 -5.78 17.25 8.99
CA PHE A 150 -6.60 16.18 9.58
C PHE A 150 -6.12 15.74 10.96
N GLN A 151 -5.30 16.56 11.64
CA GLN A 151 -4.81 16.33 13.01
C GLN A 151 -3.95 15.06 13.18
N CYS A 152 -3.47 14.49 12.10
CA CYS A 152 -2.56 13.38 12.15
C CYS A 152 -1.19 13.83 12.68
N ARG A 153 -0.64 13.10 13.65
CA ARG A 153 0.68 13.40 14.25
C ARG A 153 1.84 12.99 13.37
N ARG A 154 1.61 12.19 12.35
CA ARG A 154 2.64 11.72 11.43
C ARG A 154 3.27 12.89 10.68
N ARG A 155 4.61 12.84 10.53
CA ARG A 155 5.41 13.76 9.73
C ARG A 155 6.45 12.99 8.96
N PHE A 156 6.70 13.40 7.74
CA PHE A 156 7.69 12.82 6.85
C PHE A 156 8.86 13.79 6.66
N ASP A 157 9.88 13.65 7.51
CA ASP A 157 11.10 14.45 7.41
C ASP A 157 12.25 13.64 6.80
N GLY A 158 12.45 12.40 7.24
CA GLY A 158 13.54 11.52 6.80
C GLY A 158 13.11 10.16 6.26
N ASP A 159 11.83 9.82 6.34
CA ASP A 159 11.28 8.51 5.94
C ASP A 159 10.75 8.53 4.49
N VAL A 160 11.14 9.53 3.69
CA VAL A 160 10.72 9.67 2.30
C VAL A 160 11.79 9.10 1.40
N ILE A 161 11.39 8.19 0.52
CA ILE A 161 12.26 7.58 -0.48
C ILE A 161 11.97 8.24 -1.81
N THR A 162 12.97 8.96 -2.32
CA THR A 162 12.89 9.74 -3.57
C THR A 162 13.73 9.15 -4.69
N LYS A 163 14.42 8.05 -4.42
CA LYS A 163 15.22 7.32 -5.40
C LYS A 163 14.30 6.74 -6.48
N ASP A 164 14.70 6.87 -7.73
CA ASP A 164 13.99 6.25 -8.85
C ASP A 164 13.95 4.73 -8.68
N TRP A 165 12.78 4.13 -8.85
CA TRP A 165 12.57 2.70 -8.65
C TRP A 165 13.43 1.82 -9.57
N GLU A 166 13.76 2.30 -10.78
CA GLU A 166 14.65 1.61 -11.70
C GLU A 166 16.08 1.45 -11.15
N LEU A 167 16.44 2.26 -10.16
CA LEU A 167 17.73 2.23 -9.49
C LEU A 167 17.71 1.41 -8.18
N PHE A 168 16.57 0.85 -7.79
CA PHE A 168 16.48 0.07 -6.55
C PHE A 168 17.32 -1.21 -6.64
N GLY A 169 18.12 -1.43 -5.60
CA GLY A 169 18.88 -2.66 -5.39
C GLY A 169 18.34 -3.48 -4.22
N SER A 170 18.98 -4.58 -3.93
CA SER A 170 18.57 -5.50 -2.86
C SER A 170 18.44 -4.80 -1.50
N GLU A 171 19.33 -3.84 -1.20
CA GLU A 171 19.30 -3.09 0.06
C GLU A 171 18.04 -2.23 0.21
N ASP A 172 17.53 -1.66 -0.90
CA ASP A 172 16.30 -0.88 -0.90
C ASP A 172 15.09 -1.77 -0.60
N TYR A 173 15.03 -2.95 -1.22
CA TYR A 173 13.96 -3.92 -0.97
C TYR A 173 14.01 -4.51 0.45
N GLU A 174 15.20 -4.80 0.98
CA GLU A 174 15.37 -5.23 2.37
C GLU A 174 14.86 -4.15 3.35
N LYS A 175 15.10 -2.89 3.04
CA LYS A 175 14.59 -1.76 3.81
C LYS A 175 13.05 -1.73 3.77
N PHE A 176 12.42 -1.90 2.60
CA PHE A 176 10.97 -1.96 2.49
C PHE A 176 10.34 -3.08 3.32
N ILE A 177 10.99 -4.24 3.36
CA ILE A 177 10.52 -5.38 4.16
C ILE A 177 10.56 -5.09 5.67
N SER A 178 11.43 -4.20 6.10
CA SER A 178 11.75 -3.95 7.52
C SER A 178 11.25 -2.62 8.07
N VAL A 179 10.66 -1.72 7.27
CA VAL A 179 10.25 -0.39 7.76
C VAL A 179 9.07 -0.44 8.74
N GLY A 180 8.30 -1.55 8.74
CA GLY A 180 7.15 -1.69 9.59
C GLY A 180 5.99 -0.75 9.22
N TYR A 181 5.24 -0.35 10.23
CA TYR A 181 4.16 0.62 10.13
C TYR A 181 4.06 1.44 11.41
N LYS A 182 3.28 2.52 11.39
CA LYS A 182 3.07 3.37 12.57
C LYS A 182 1.57 3.49 12.80
N LEU A 183 1.11 3.04 13.95
CA LEU A 183 -0.26 3.34 14.36
C LEU A 183 -0.32 4.83 14.74
N ASN A 184 -1.16 5.56 14.04
CA ASN A 184 -1.48 6.94 14.40
C ASN A 184 -2.81 6.92 15.16
N ASP A 185 -2.73 7.26 16.44
CA ASP A 185 -3.93 7.66 17.18
C ASP A 185 -4.33 9.04 16.67
N PHE A 186 -5.49 9.13 16.02
CA PHE A 186 -6.13 10.38 15.63
C PHE A 186 -6.66 11.11 16.86
#